data_9ecee2771855b830bc64ad764c3ee41f
#
_entry.id   9ecee2771855b830bc64ad764c3ee41f
#
_cell.length_a   1.000
_cell.length_b   1.000
_cell.length_c   1.000
_cell.angle_alpha   90.00
_cell.angle_beta   90.00
_cell.angle_gamma   90.00
#
_symmetry.space_group_name_H-M   'P 1'
#
loop_
_entity.id
_entity.type
_entity.pdbx_description
1 polymer ?
#
loop_
_entity_poly.entity_id
_entity_poly.type
_entity_poly.pdbx_seq_one_letter_code
_entity_poly.pdbx_strand_id
1 'polypeptide(L)'
;MAEVTMPRLSDTMSEGAVGRWLKKPGDAVENGDIIAEIETDKATMELQAFESGTLQKILVPEGQTVPIGEVIAIIGDGTAPAEEAAAPAEAAPPAQQAPTGGQQTESEEGSDQAIERNTAEAKSEVQQAPATPAAGGPSAPTNGQEAGERIKASPLARKLAAERGIDLSQVQGTGPGGRIIKENVESFQPGTKPAEAKPEAPAAKPAAAPAGPSTSSGQAEVTPMSRMRRAIARAMNDSKPGTPHIYVTVEIDMGAAMQLRHSINDSGAADTKISVNDLVVKAAAKALTKFPAVNSSYAVGGDNQPGVVKHPAVNVSVAVALEDGLIAPVITDADKKSIGTIAAEIKDMAGRARESKIRQNELEGATFQVTNLGMYGVVEFGSIITVPQSASLAVGAVRQVPVVRNGEIAVGEIMNVTLSADHRVVDGAVAAQYLAELRKLLEAPMSLLV
;
A
#
# COMPACT_ATOMS: atom_id res chain seq x y z
N MET A 1 -20.89 34.22 17.32
CA MET A 1 -20.66 32.77 17.41
C MET A 1 -19.82 32.38 16.21
N ALA A 2 -18.63 31.87 16.47
CA ALA A 2 -17.73 31.35 15.42
C ALA A 2 -17.83 29.82 15.39
N GLU A 3 -17.90 29.29 14.19
CA GLU A 3 -17.92 27.85 13.98
C GLU A 3 -16.50 27.34 13.73
N VAL A 4 -16.06 26.40 14.55
CA VAL A 4 -14.78 25.72 14.33
C VAL A 4 -15.03 24.54 13.41
N THR A 5 -14.48 24.60 12.20
CA THR A 5 -14.64 23.54 11.21
C THR A 5 -13.38 22.67 11.12
N MET A 6 -13.54 21.42 10.71
CA MET A 6 -12.43 20.49 10.44
C MET A 6 -11.54 21.08 9.32
N PRO A 7 -10.30 21.50 9.64
CA PRO A 7 -9.42 22.12 8.63
C PRO A 7 -8.76 21.08 7.72
N ARG A 8 -8.34 21.52 6.55
CA ARG A 8 -7.48 20.73 5.68
C ARG A 8 -6.02 20.86 6.14
N LEU A 9 -5.54 19.89 6.86
CA LEU A 9 -4.17 19.85 7.41
C LEU A 9 -3.14 19.20 6.44
N SER A 10 -3.61 18.58 5.35
CA SER A 10 -2.77 17.99 4.29
C SER A 10 -3.49 18.04 2.95
N ASP A 11 -2.72 18.16 1.84
CA ASP A 11 -3.28 18.23 0.48
C ASP A 11 -4.05 16.97 0.06
N THR A 12 -3.76 15.83 0.68
CA THR A 12 -4.41 14.53 0.41
C THR A 12 -5.52 14.19 1.40
N MET A 13 -5.77 15.06 2.40
CA MET A 13 -6.77 14.82 3.45
C MET A 13 -8.18 15.04 2.90
N SER A 14 -9.07 14.09 3.09
CA SER A 14 -10.52 14.17 2.80
C SER A 14 -11.38 14.15 4.06
N GLU A 15 -10.88 13.56 5.14
CA GLU A 15 -11.52 13.43 6.45
C GLU A 15 -10.46 13.46 7.57
N GLY A 16 -10.83 13.86 8.79
CA GLY A 16 -9.98 13.83 9.98
C GLY A 16 -10.75 13.32 11.19
N ALA A 17 -10.07 12.71 12.14
CA ALA A 17 -10.66 12.32 13.42
C ALA A 17 -10.22 13.29 14.50
N VAL A 18 -11.14 13.70 15.41
CA VAL A 18 -10.78 14.42 16.61
C VAL A 18 -10.16 13.41 17.58
N GLY A 19 -8.84 13.40 17.70
CA GLY A 19 -8.13 12.49 18.60
C GLY A 19 -8.39 12.80 20.06
N ARG A 20 -8.21 14.07 20.46
CA ARG A 20 -8.39 14.54 21.84
C ARG A 20 -8.75 16.01 21.87
N TRP A 21 -9.68 16.40 22.78
CA TRP A 21 -9.97 17.78 23.10
C TRP A 21 -9.06 18.27 24.25
N LEU A 22 -8.37 19.38 24.04
CA LEU A 22 -7.50 20.00 25.05
C LEU A 22 -8.21 21.10 25.87
N LYS A 23 -9.32 21.62 25.33
CA LYS A 23 -10.22 22.58 25.99
C LYS A 23 -11.61 21.95 26.15
N LYS A 24 -12.29 22.32 27.24
CA LYS A 24 -13.63 21.83 27.56
C LYS A 24 -14.69 22.90 27.30
N PRO A 25 -15.96 22.52 27.10
CA PRO A 25 -17.05 23.48 27.06
C PRO A 25 -17.04 24.36 28.30
N GLY A 26 -17.02 25.69 28.11
CA GLY A 26 -16.88 26.70 29.17
C GLY A 26 -15.47 27.31 29.25
N ASP A 27 -14.46 26.75 28.64
CA ASP A 27 -13.09 27.28 28.67
C ASP A 27 -12.94 28.51 27.77
N ALA A 28 -12.18 29.50 28.22
CA ALA A 28 -11.79 30.63 27.41
C ALA A 28 -10.71 30.18 26.38
N VAL A 29 -10.85 30.69 25.17
CA VAL A 29 -9.97 30.36 24.02
C VAL A 29 -9.52 31.69 23.42
N GLU A 30 -8.22 31.85 23.18
CA GLU A 30 -7.64 32.96 22.47
C GLU A 30 -7.23 32.52 21.05
N ASN A 31 -7.15 33.48 20.14
CA ASN A 31 -6.67 33.22 18.78
C ASN A 31 -5.23 32.65 18.83
N GLY A 32 -5.04 31.44 18.27
CA GLY A 32 -3.79 30.68 18.31
C GLY A 32 -3.71 29.62 19.41
N ASP A 33 -4.67 29.56 20.34
CA ASP A 33 -4.73 28.48 21.36
C ASP A 33 -4.99 27.12 20.71
N ILE A 34 -4.29 26.09 21.18
CA ILE A 34 -4.52 24.72 20.76
C ILE A 34 -5.79 24.20 21.45
N ILE A 35 -6.82 23.88 20.67
CA ILE A 35 -8.13 23.45 21.18
C ILE A 35 -8.35 21.93 21.12
N ALA A 36 -7.76 21.27 20.11
CA ALA A 36 -7.87 19.82 19.95
C ALA A 36 -6.66 19.26 19.19
N GLU A 37 -6.44 17.96 19.33
CA GLU A 37 -5.54 17.17 18.50
C GLU A 37 -6.36 16.47 17.42
N ILE A 38 -6.00 16.68 16.15
CA ILE A 38 -6.62 16.02 15.00
C ILE A 38 -5.72 14.89 14.53
N GLU A 39 -6.27 13.70 14.52
CA GLU A 39 -5.61 12.52 14.00
C GLU A 39 -5.92 12.36 12.52
N THR A 40 -4.87 12.41 11.70
CA THR A 40 -4.93 12.19 10.26
C THR A 40 -4.38 10.81 9.91
N ASP A 41 -4.44 10.42 8.64
CA ASP A 41 -3.88 9.16 8.15
C ASP A 41 -2.35 9.06 8.27
N LYS A 42 -1.66 10.19 8.55
CA LYS A 42 -0.19 10.27 8.56
C LYS A 42 0.40 10.76 9.88
N ALA A 43 -0.30 11.61 10.60
CA ALA A 43 0.20 12.20 11.85
C ALA A 43 -0.95 12.78 12.69
N THR A 44 -0.70 12.92 14.01
CA THR A 44 -1.52 13.74 14.89
C THR A 44 -1.07 15.19 14.75
N MET A 45 -2.00 16.09 14.48
CA MET A 45 -1.74 17.52 14.29
C MET A 45 -2.59 18.35 15.26
N GLU A 46 -2.05 19.47 15.73
CA GLU A 46 -2.72 20.37 16.65
C GLU A 46 -3.66 21.31 15.89
N LEU A 47 -4.91 21.39 16.37
CA LEU A 47 -5.90 22.34 15.86
C LEU A 47 -5.89 23.59 16.74
N GLN A 48 -5.59 24.73 16.11
CA GLN A 48 -5.59 26.04 16.77
C GLN A 48 -6.91 26.77 16.52
N ALA A 49 -7.33 27.54 17.51
CA ALA A 49 -8.47 28.45 17.36
C ALA A 49 -8.11 29.64 16.47
N PHE A 50 -8.97 30.00 15.54
CA PHE A 50 -8.81 31.17 14.69
C PHE A 50 -9.50 32.41 15.26
N GLU A 51 -10.38 32.26 16.24
CA GLU A 51 -11.10 33.32 16.89
C GLU A 51 -11.07 33.19 18.41
N SER A 52 -11.10 34.33 19.14
CA SER A 52 -11.12 34.37 20.59
C SER A 52 -12.56 34.35 21.10
N GLY A 53 -12.81 33.63 22.19
CA GLY A 53 -14.14 33.53 22.82
C GLY A 53 -14.18 32.44 23.85
N THR A 54 -15.37 31.90 24.17
CA THR A 54 -15.57 30.78 25.08
C THR A 54 -16.03 29.58 24.25
N LEU A 55 -15.42 28.40 24.41
CA LEU A 55 -15.87 27.17 23.78
C LEU A 55 -17.25 26.79 24.32
N GLN A 56 -18.31 27.00 23.56
CA GLN A 56 -19.67 26.79 24.02
C GLN A 56 -20.11 25.33 23.94
N LYS A 57 -19.80 24.66 22.85
CA LYS A 57 -20.24 23.30 22.63
C LYS A 57 -19.27 22.54 21.71
N ILE A 58 -18.98 21.31 22.11
CA ILE A 58 -18.32 20.30 21.26
C ILE A 58 -19.41 19.51 20.55
N LEU A 59 -19.38 19.50 19.22
CA LEU A 59 -20.35 18.79 18.38
C LEU A 59 -19.85 17.41 18.00
N VAL A 60 -18.54 17.25 17.91
CA VAL A 60 -17.88 15.98 17.53
C VAL A 60 -17.08 15.45 18.70
N PRO A 61 -17.47 14.31 19.29
CA PRO A 61 -16.74 13.69 20.39
C PRO A 61 -15.37 13.14 19.93
N GLU A 62 -14.50 12.90 20.91
CA GLU A 62 -13.18 12.27 20.69
C GLU A 62 -13.32 10.91 19.97
N GLY A 63 -12.44 10.67 19.01
CA GLY A 63 -12.40 9.44 18.21
C GLY A 63 -13.37 9.40 17.05
N GLN A 64 -14.20 10.42 16.82
CA GLN A 64 -15.10 10.48 15.67
C GLN A 64 -14.42 11.12 14.46
N THR A 65 -14.55 10.47 13.29
CA THR A 65 -14.05 10.96 12.01
C THR A 65 -15.13 11.78 11.32
N VAL A 66 -14.74 12.96 10.82
CA VAL A 66 -15.62 13.88 10.09
C VAL A 66 -14.93 14.39 8.83
N PRO A 67 -15.67 14.71 7.77
CA PRO A 67 -15.12 15.28 6.55
C PRO A 67 -14.60 16.71 6.77
N ILE A 68 -13.67 17.14 5.91
CA ILE A 68 -13.15 18.51 5.92
C ILE A 68 -14.29 19.51 5.71
N GLY A 69 -14.28 20.59 6.54
CA GLY A 69 -15.28 21.65 6.49
C GLY A 69 -16.53 21.39 7.35
N GLU A 70 -16.65 20.22 8.00
CA GLU A 70 -17.72 19.96 8.95
C GLU A 70 -17.47 20.71 10.27
N VAL A 71 -18.54 21.25 10.87
CA VAL A 71 -18.45 21.99 12.14
C VAL A 71 -18.24 21.04 13.29
N ILE A 72 -17.12 21.18 14.01
CA ILE A 72 -16.71 20.30 15.11
C ILE A 72 -16.95 20.90 16.49
N ALA A 73 -16.93 22.24 16.59
CA ALA A 73 -17.22 22.95 17.84
C ALA A 73 -17.74 24.37 17.56
N ILE A 74 -18.28 25.03 18.58
CA ILE A 74 -18.79 26.40 18.52
C ILE A 74 -18.10 27.23 19.59
N ILE A 75 -17.53 28.39 19.20
CA ILE A 75 -16.96 29.42 20.06
C ILE A 75 -17.91 30.64 20.05
N GLY A 76 -18.18 31.23 21.20
CA GLY A 76 -19.05 32.41 21.32
C GLY A 76 -18.73 33.30 22.50
N ASP A 77 -19.36 34.50 22.54
CA ASP A 77 -19.12 35.58 23.53
C ASP A 77 -19.91 35.42 24.83
N GLY A 78 -19.84 34.29 25.50
CA GLY A 78 -20.30 34.19 26.88
C GLY A 78 -21.64 33.52 27.16
N THR A 79 -21.71 32.83 28.30
CA THR A 79 -22.76 32.06 28.97
C THR A 79 -23.24 30.80 28.24
N ALA A 80 -22.60 29.70 28.60
CA ALA A 80 -23.07 28.35 28.29
C ALA A 80 -24.34 28.02 29.13
N PRO A 81 -25.34 27.34 28.53
CA PRO A 81 -26.36 26.63 29.32
C PRO A 81 -25.69 25.38 29.92
N ALA A 82 -25.73 25.28 31.22
CA ALA A 82 -25.34 24.10 31.98
C ALA A 82 -26.38 22.99 31.82
N GLU A 83 -25.96 21.82 31.33
CA GLU A 83 -26.59 20.50 31.48
C GLU A 83 -25.60 19.47 30.95
N GLU A 84 -25.19 18.41 31.53
CA GLU A 84 -25.37 17.74 32.83
C GLU A 84 -24.15 16.81 32.98
N ALA A 85 -23.58 16.81 34.15
CA ALA A 85 -22.39 16.03 34.48
C ALA A 85 -22.76 14.59 34.84
N ALA A 86 -21.95 13.64 34.39
CA ALA A 86 -21.76 12.38 35.11
C ALA A 86 -20.29 12.02 35.15
N ALA A 87 -19.65 12.30 36.25
CA ALA A 87 -18.42 11.67 36.77
C ALA A 87 -18.85 10.61 37.79
N PRO A 88 -18.00 9.82 38.47
CA PRO A 88 -16.58 10.01 38.77
C PRO A 88 -15.70 8.76 38.65
N ALA A 89 -14.46 8.93 38.80
CA ALA A 89 -13.43 8.83 39.86
C ALA A 89 -12.39 7.78 39.47
N GLU A 90 -11.17 7.98 39.62
CA GLU A 90 -10.12 8.15 40.63
C GLU A 90 -8.97 7.21 40.22
N ALA A 91 -7.73 7.40 40.21
CA ALA A 91 -6.75 8.10 40.99
C ALA A 91 -5.39 8.12 40.26
N ALA A 92 -4.66 9.18 40.38
CA ALA A 92 -3.20 9.24 40.30
C ALA A 92 -2.65 9.33 41.72
N PRO A 93 -1.34 9.40 42.00
CA PRO A 93 -0.07 9.37 41.33
C PRO A 93 0.97 8.47 42.07
N PRO A 94 2.33 8.64 42.08
CA PRO A 94 3.17 9.76 41.75
C PRO A 94 4.46 9.46 40.93
N ALA A 95 5.10 10.56 40.51
CA ALA A 95 6.41 10.67 39.90
C ALA A 95 7.59 10.35 40.85
N GLN A 96 8.71 9.88 40.27
CA GLN A 96 10.09 10.13 40.77
C GLN A 96 11.09 10.06 39.62
N GLN A 97 11.65 11.18 39.26
CA GLN A 97 13.00 11.72 39.31
C GLN A 97 14.14 10.82 38.79
N ALA A 98 14.83 11.39 37.78
CA ALA A 98 16.15 11.00 37.33
C ALA A 98 17.25 11.25 38.36
N PRO A 99 18.43 10.68 38.16
CA PRO A 99 19.62 11.52 38.15
C PRO A 99 20.60 11.27 36.99
N THR A 100 21.18 12.37 36.63
CA THR A 100 22.34 12.78 35.85
C THR A 100 23.66 12.11 36.20
N GLY A 101 24.56 12.13 35.21
CA GLY A 101 26.01 12.07 35.30
C GLY A 101 26.59 10.91 34.49
N GLY A 102 27.55 11.04 33.61
CA GLY A 102 28.50 12.04 33.29
C GLY A 102 29.78 11.37 32.76
N GLN A 103 30.37 11.99 31.73
CA GLN A 103 31.80 11.92 31.32
C GLN A 103 32.31 10.68 30.58
N GLN A 104 32.69 10.84 29.28
CA GLN A 104 33.95 11.28 28.67
C GLN A 104 35.12 10.27 28.85
N THR A 105 35.69 9.88 27.70
CA THR A 105 37.04 10.13 27.14
C THR A 105 37.18 9.26 25.89
N GLU A 106 37.51 9.81 24.73
CA GLU A 106 38.82 10.00 24.09
C GLU A 106 39.65 8.70 24.04
N SER A 107 40.24 8.28 22.96
CA SER A 107 41.07 8.75 21.87
C SER A 107 41.41 7.56 20.96
N GLU A 108 41.67 7.71 19.82
CA GLU A 108 42.76 7.99 18.86
C GLU A 108 43.04 6.84 17.90
N GLU A 109 43.09 7.25 16.65
CA GLU A 109 44.13 7.03 15.61
C GLU A 109 44.44 5.59 15.16
N GLY A 110 44.40 5.38 13.88
CA GLY A 110 45.42 5.59 12.95
C GLY A 110 45.39 4.65 11.73
N SER A 111 45.60 5.27 10.62
CA SER A 111 46.39 4.95 9.43
C SER A 111 45.86 3.92 8.42
N ASP A 112 45.53 4.48 7.27
CA ASP A 112 46.22 4.40 5.96
C ASP A 112 46.78 3.04 5.52
N GLN A 113 46.28 2.55 4.39
CA GLN A 113 47.08 2.53 3.15
C GLN A 113 46.26 1.99 1.96
N ALA A 114 46.34 2.78 0.91
CA ALA A 114 45.96 2.51 -0.45
C ALA A 114 46.77 1.36 -1.09
N ILE A 115 46.17 0.63 -2.02
CA ILE A 115 46.88 0.12 -3.21
C ILE A 115 45.91 0.18 -4.42
N GLU A 116 46.45 0.85 -5.42
CA GLU A 116 45.97 1.10 -6.76
C GLU A 116 45.97 -0.15 -7.67
N ARG A 117 45.12 0.00 -8.72
CA ARG A 117 45.31 -0.40 -10.12
C ARG A 117 45.18 -1.88 -10.51
N ASN A 118 44.23 -2.17 -11.37
CA ASN A 118 44.55 -2.48 -12.77
C ASN A 118 43.34 -2.37 -13.70
N THR A 119 43.55 -1.51 -14.68
CA THR A 119 42.79 -1.39 -15.94
C THR A 119 43.23 -2.50 -16.90
N ALA A 120 42.27 -3.12 -17.58
CA ALA A 120 42.50 -3.72 -18.89
C ALA A 120 41.25 -3.66 -19.75
N GLU A 121 41.39 -2.99 -20.87
CA GLU A 121 40.48 -2.79 -21.96
C GLU A 121 40.07 -4.11 -22.64
N ALA A 122 38.84 -4.16 -23.10
CA ALA A 122 38.50 -4.87 -24.34
C ALA A 122 37.36 -4.12 -25.08
N LYS A 123 37.78 -3.45 -26.15
CA LYS A 123 36.90 -2.93 -27.23
C LYS A 123 36.39 -4.09 -28.06
N SER A 124 35.15 -4.04 -28.50
CA SER A 124 34.66 -4.52 -29.82
C SER A 124 33.27 -3.95 -30.04
N GLU A 125 33.19 -3.03 -30.88
CA GLU A 125 32.65 -2.92 -32.21
C GLU A 125 31.14 -2.85 -32.31
N VAL A 126 30.73 -1.61 -32.52
CA VAL A 126 29.39 -1.17 -32.97
C VAL A 126 29.29 -1.39 -34.48
N GLN A 127 28.30 -2.12 -34.91
CA GLN A 127 27.92 -2.16 -36.31
C GLN A 127 26.62 -1.39 -36.52
N GLN A 128 26.76 -0.26 -37.20
CA GLN A 128 25.69 0.57 -37.73
C GLN A 128 25.03 -0.10 -38.91
N ALA A 129 23.73 0.00 -39.02
CA ALA A 129 22.98 -0.15 -40.27
C ALA A 129 22.10 1.09 -40.51
N PRO A 130 21.81 1.43 -41.78
CA PRO A 130 21.76 2.80 -42.22
C PRO A 130 20.35 3.42 -42.27
N ALA A 131 20.35 4.74 -42.17
CA ALA A 131 19.21 5.62 -42.40
C ALA A 131 18.85 5.68 -43.89
N THR A 132 17.58 5.73 -44.21
CA THR A 132 17.06 6.12 -45.53
C THR A 132 16.12 7.33 -45.43
N PRO A 133 16.02 8.14 -46.47
CA PRO A 133 15.82 9.57 -46.33
C PRO A 133 14.38 10.05 -46.50
N ALA A 134 14.19 11.29 -46.06
CA ALA A 134 12.99 12.08 -46.21
C ALA A 134 12.76 12.50 -47.70
N ALA A 135 11.51 12.50 -48.10
CA ALA A 135 11.03 13.29 -49.24
C ALA A 135 9.64 13.79 -48.85
N GLY A 136 9.45 15.04 -48.71
CA GLY A 136 9.13 15.99 -49.75
C GLY A 136 7.64 16.31 -49.66
N GLY A 137 7.24 17.46 -49.05
CA GLY A 137 5.91 17.97 -49.12
C GLY A 137 5.54 18.47 -50.53
N PRO A 138 4.29 18.85 -50.71
CA PRO A 138 4.10 20.26 -51.05
C PRO A 138 2.95 20.95 -50.30
N SER A 139 3.12 22.27 -50.34
CA SER A 139 2.40 23.38 -49.77
C SER A 139 0.90 23.46 -50.05
N ALA A 140 0.23 24.17 -49.19
CA ALA A 140 -1.14 24.64 -49.25
C ALA A 140 -1.48 25.46 -50.52
N PRO A 141 -2.78 25.69 -50.73
CA PRO A 141 -3.19 27.04 -50.94
C PRO A 141 -4.19 27.56 -49.90
N THR A 142 -3.87 28.75 -49.43
CA THR A 142 -4.76 29.68 -48.75
C THR A 142 -5.92 30.09 -49.65
N ASN A 143 -7.15 30.05 -49.16
CA ASN A 143 -8.09 31.08 -49.47
C ASN A 143 -9.05 31.33 -48.34
N GLY A 144 -9.22 32.62 -48.05
CA GLY A 144 -9.94 33.18 -46.92
C GLY A 144 -11.43 33.18 -47.15
N GLN A 145 -12.10 33.43 -46.08
CA GLN A 145 -13.21 34.33 -45.83
C GLN A 145 -14.11 33.85 -44.70
N GLU A 146 -14.33 34.76 -43.83
CA GLU A 146 -15.49 35.06 -42.98
C GLU A 146 -15.68 34.35 -41.66
N ALA A 147 -15.78 35.22 -40.67
CA ALA A 147 -16.13 35.00 -39.28
C ALA A 147 -17.55 34.41 -39.14
N GLY A 148 -17.57 33.11 -38.93
CA GLY A 148 -18.73 32.37 -38.41
C GLY A 148 -18.20 31.42 -37.31
N GLU A 149 -18.96 31.27 -36.26
CA GLU A 149 -18.64 30.42 -35.12
C GLU A 149 -18.04 29.09 -35.58
N ARG A 150 -16.76 28.82 -35.28
CA ARG A 150 -16.05 27.63 -35.75
C ARG A 150 -16.64 26.39 -35.11
N ILE A 151 -17.47 25.68 -35.89
CA ILE A 151 -18.05 24.39 -35.49
C ILE A 151 -16.93 23.41 -35.16
N LYS A 152 -16.89 22.96 -33.89
CA LYS A 152 -15.90 21.99 -33.40
C LYS A 152 -16.30 20.58 -33.86
N ALA A 153 -15.69 20.09 -34.93
CA ALA A 153 -15.90 18.73 -35.44
C ALA A 153 -14.57 18.01 -35.61
N SER A 154 -14.58 16.68 -35.42
CA SER A 154 -13.41 15.83 -35.68
C SER A 154 -13.10 15.76 -37.18
N PRO A 155 -11.83 15.53 -37.60
CA PRO A 155 -11.47 15.41 -39.01
C PRO A 155 -12.30 14.34 -39.75
N LEU A 156 -12.58 13.23 -39.10
CA LEU A 156 -13.37 12.11 -39.63
C LEU A 156 -14.85 12.48 -39.80
N ALA A 157 -15.41 13.22 -38.81
CA ALA A 157 -16.77 13.70 -38.89
C ALA A 157 -16.96 14.70 -40.04
N ARG A 158 -15.99 15.60 -40.28
CA ARG A 158 -16.01 16.53 -41.39
C ARG A 158 -15.98 15.82 -42.75
N LYS A 159 -15.12 14.80 -42.91
CA LYS A 159 -15.03 14.01 -44.14
C LYS A 159 -16.35 13.28 -44.40
N LEU A 160 -16.91 12.62 -43.42
CA LEU A 160 -18.16 11.87 -43.53
C LEU A 160 -19.38 12.80 -43.81
N ALA A 161 -19.40 13.99 -43.18
CA ALA A 161 -20.45 14.98 -43.46
C ALA A 161 -20.39 15.52 -44.88
N ALA A 162 -19.15 15.76 -45.41
CA ALA A 162 -18.95 16.17 -46.79
C ALA A 162 -19.36 15.06 -47.81
N GLU A 163 -19.05 13.80 -47.51
CA GLU A 163 -19.44 12.65 -48.36
C GLU A 163 -20.95 12.43 -48.37
N ARG A 164 -21.67 12.74 -47.29
CA ARG A 164 -23.12 12.57 -47.17
C ARG A 164 -23.94 13.85 -47.41
N GLY A 165 -23.29 14.96 -47.70
CA GLY A 165 -23.96 16.25 -47.93
C GLY A 165 -24.66 16.81 -46.67
N ILE A 166 -24.17 16.47 -45.49
CA ILE A 166 -24.77 16.89 -44.21
C ILE A 166 -24.10 18.19 -43.73
N ASP A 167 -24.92 19.21 -43.44
CA ASP A 167 -24.46 20.46 -42.85
C ASP A 167 -24.17 20.26 -41.34
N LEU A 168 -22.90 20.41 -40.97
CA LEU A 168 -22.43 20.24 -39.59
C LEU A 168 -23.05 21.25 -38.60
N SER A 169 -23.64 22.35 -39.09
CA SER A 169 -24.36 23.30 -38.23
C SER A 169 -25.66 22.73 -37.67
N GLN A 170 -26.19 21.71 -38.30
CA GLN A 170 -27.44 21.04 -37.89
C GLN A 170 -27.19 19.79 -37.04
N VAL A 171 -25.94 19.40 -36.85
CA VAL A 171 -25.53 18.19 -36.10
C VAL A 171 -25.08 18.57 -34.70
N GLN A 172 -25.76 18.06 -33.67
CA GLN A 172 -25.36 18.28 -32.30
C GLN A 172 -24.19 17.37 -31.92
N GLY A 173 -23.05 17.96 -31.48
CA GLY A 173 -21.87 17.22 -31.06
C GLY A 173 -21.97 16.69 -29.64
N THR A 174 -21.72 15.38 -29.45
CA THR A 174 -21.72 14.70 -28.13
C THR A 174 -20.30 14.38 -27.61
N GLY A 175 -19.26 14.74 -28.36
CA GLY A 175 -17.88 14.54 -27.94
C GLY A 175 -17.38 15.57 -26.91
N PRO A 176 -16.18 15.37 -26.33
CA PRO A 176 -15.62 16.27 -25.31
C PRO A 176 -15.58 17.74 -25.77
N GLY A 177 -16.17 18.62 -24.95
CA GLY A 177 -16.30 20.05 -25.24
C GLY A 177 -17.26 20.38 -26.38
N GLY A 178 -18.33 19.56 -26.59
CA GLY A 178 -19.34 19.77 -27.61
C GLY A 178 -18.87 19.49 -29.03
N ARG A 179 -17.82 18.71 -29.22
CA ARG A 179 -17.25 18.34 -30.53
C ARG A 179 -18.11 17.33 -31.26
N ILE A 180 -18.39 17.56 -32.53
CA ILE A 180 -19.07 16.59 -33.39
C ILE A 180 -18.12 15.45 -33.72
N ILE A 181 -18.51 14.22 -33.39
CA ILE A 181 -17.80 12.97 -33.67
C ILE A 181 -18.49 12.20 -34.81
N LYS A 182 -17.83 11.16 -35.34
CA LYS A 182 -18.30 10.36 -36.46
C LYS A 182 -19.74 9.85 -36.27
N GLU A 183 -20.03 9.33 -35.07
CA GLU A 183 -21.34 8.75 -34.71
C GLU A 183 -22.47 9.77 -34.78
N ASN A 184 -22.21 11.06 -34.49
CA ASN A 184 -23.22 12.11 -34.60
C ASN A 184 -23.63 12.37 -36.05
N VAL A 185 -22.71 12.22 -37.00
CA VAL A 185 -22.98 12.37 -38.44
C VAL A 185 -23.66 11.11 -39.01
N GLU A 186 -23.30 9.92 -38.49
CA GLU A 186 -23.92 8.66 -38.92
C GLU A 186 -25.39 8.52 -38.48
N SER A 187 -25.72 9.04 -37.28
CA SER A 187 -27.06 8.99 -36.70
C SER A 187 -27.95 10.19 -37.08
N PHE A 188 -27.43 11.16 -37.86
CA PHE A 188 -28.16 12.33 -38.25
C PHE A 188 -29.24 12.02 -39.31
N GLN A 189 -30.50 12.31 -39.01
CA GLN A 189 -31.62 12.23 -39.96
C GLN A 189 -32.13 13.66 -40.29
N PRO A 190 -32.10 14.07 -41.57
CA PRO A 190 -32.63 15.37 -41.97
C PRO A 190 -34.14 15.45 -41.74
N GLY A 191 -34.57 16.35 -40.88
CA GLY A 191 -36.01 16.64 -40.70
C GLY A 191 -36.54 16.65 -39.28
N THR A 192 -35.76 16.30 -38.26
CA THR A 192 -36.20 16.44 -36.85
C THR A 192 -35.75 17.77 -36.26
N LYS A 193 -36.63 18.74 -36.14
CA LYS A 193 -36.47 20.02 -35.48
C LYS A 193 -36.14 19.80 -33.98
N PRO A 194 -35.16 20.51 -33.40
CA PRO A 194 -34.88 20.42 -31.96
C PRO A 194 -36.08 20.94 -31.17
N ALA A 195 -36.51 20.20 -30.17
CA ALA A 195 -37.51 20.65 -29.18
C ALA A 195 -36.89 21.79 -28.35
N GLU A 196 -37.65 22.89 -28.24
CA GLU A 196 -37.34 24.07 -27.43
C GLU A 196 -37.09 23.68 -25.97
N ALA A 197 -36.00 24.21 -25.43
CA ALA A 197 -35.63 24.07 -24.04
C ALA A 197 -36.61 24.85 -23.14
N LYS A 198 -37.19 24.14 -22.19
CA LYS A 198 -37.98 24.70 -21.06
C LYS A 198 -37.00 25.20 -19.98
N PRO A 199 -37.36 26.27 -19.23
CA PRO A 199 -36.41 26.97 -18.37
C PRO A 199 -35.83 26.11 -17.24
N GLU A 200 -34.60 26.36 -16.98
CA GLU A 200 -33.71 25.81 -15.97
C GLU A 200 -34.31 25.83 -14.55
N ALA A 201 -34.37 24.66 -13.92
CA ALA A 201 -34.48 24.51 -12.47
C ALA A 201 -33.07 24.41 -11.86
N PRO A 202 -32.87 24.78 -10.57
CA PRO A 202 -31.58 25.14 -10.02
C PRO A 202 -30.57 23.99 -10.00
N ALA A 203 -29.30 24.36 -10.10
CA ALA A 203 -28.10 23.54 -10.16
C ALA A 203 -28.18 22.21 -9.35
N ALA A 204 -28.05 21.11 -10.08
CA ALA A 204 -27.87 19.79 -9.50
C ALA A 204 -26.52 19.73 -8.77
N LYS A 205 -26.55 19.22 -7.54
CA LYS A 205 -25.39 18.82 -6.73
C LYS A 205 -24.39 17.98 -7.55
N PRO A 206 -23.09 18.01 -7.19
CA PRO A 206 -22.08 17.19 -7.85
C PRO A 206 -22.54 15.74 -7.91
N ALA A 207 -22.36 15.11 -9.06
CA ALA A 207 -22.72 13.72 -9.28
C ALA A 207 -22.07 12.85 -8.20
N ALA A 208 -22.90 12.12 -7.49
CA ALA A 208 -22.47 11.10 -6.54
C ALA A 208 -21.49 10.13 -7.23
N ALA A 209 -20.51 9.68 -6.47
CA ALA A 209 -19.62 8.59 -6.85
C ALA A 209 -20.43 7.42 -7.42
N PRO A 210 -19.87 6.59 -8.33
CA PRO A 210 -20.59 5.50 -8.95
C PRO A 210 -21.28 4.68 -7.89
N ALA A 211 -22.61 4.59 -7.96
CA ALA A 211 -23.42 3.79 -7.06
C ALA A 211 -22.86 2.37 -7.08
N GLY A 212 -22.47 1.87 -5.92
CA GLY A 212 -22.14 0.47 -5.74
C GLY A 212 -23.27 -0.42 -6.26
N PRO A 213 -23.04 -1.71 -6.47
CA PRO A 213 -23.99 -2.62 -7.09
C PRO A 213 -25.34 -2.49 -6.39
N SER A 214 -26.37 -2.13 -7.16
CA SER A 214 -27.74 -2.05 -6.68
C SER A 214 -28.15 -3.44 -6.21
N THR A 215 -28.25 -3.63 -4.91
CA THR A 215 -28.79 -4.84 -4.30
C THR A 215 -30.28 -4.93 -4.66
N SER A 216 -30.60 -5.89 -5.49
CA SER A 216 -31.98 -6.28 -5.75
C SER A 216 -32.67 -6.67 -4.45
N SER A 217 -33.74 -6.00 -4.09
CA SER A 217 -34.83 -6.27 -3.16
C SER A 217 -34.75 -7.53 -2.29
N GLY A 218 -33.79 -7.60 -1.38
CA GLY A 218 -33.74 -8.55 -0.30
C GLY A 218 -32.71 -8.04 0.68
N GLN A 219 -33.13 -7.31 1.64
CA GLN A 219 -32.47 -6.89 2.91
C GLN A 219 -30.96 -7.21 3.04
N ALA A 220 -30.12 -6.76 2.10
CA ALA A 220 -28.68 -6.77 2.30
C ALA A 220 -28.31 -5.55 3.13
N GLU A 221 -27.93 -5.77 4.37
CA GLU A 221 -27.46 -4.73 5.28
C GLU A 221 -25.98 -4.45 5.03
N VAL A 222 -25.62 -3.17 4.83
CA VAL A 222 -24.23 -2.74 4.74
C VAL A 222 -23.71 -2.52 6.16
N THR A 223 -22.90 -3.46 6.66
CA THR A 223 -22.24 -3.34 7.94
C THR A 223 -20.95 -2.53 7.84
N PRO A 224 -20.74 -1.49 8.67
CA PRO A 224 -19.51 -0.71 8.66
C PRO A 224 -18.28 -1.58 8.96
N MET A 225 -17.20 -1.39 8.20
CA MET A 225 -15.93 -2.07 8.44
C MET A 225 -15.26 -1.57 9.73
N SER A 226 -14.54 -2.47 10.45
CA SER A 226 -13.65 -2.09 11.54
C SER A 226 -12.53 -1.16 11.06
N ARG A 227 -11.87 -0.42 11.99
CA ARG A 227 -10.71 0.43 11.64
C ARG A 227 -9.60 -0.38 10.96
N MET A 228 -9.26 -1.55 11.49
CA MET A 228 -8.28 -2.47 10.91
C MET A 228 -8.67 -2.88 9.48
N ARG A 229 -9.92 -3.28 9.26
CA ARG A 229 -10.41 -3.72 7.94
C ARG A 229 -10.37 -2.57 6.93
N ARG A 230 -10.67 -1.34 7.34
CA ARG A 230 -10.53 -0.14 6.48
C ARG A 230 -9.08 0.14 6.10
N ALA A 231 -8.14 0.03 7.04
CA ALA A 231 -6.72 0.20 6.76
C ALA A 231 -6.20 -0.86 5.77
N ILE A 232 -6.58 -2.14 5.97
CA ILE A 232 -6.25 -3.23 5.03
C ILE A 232 -6.83 -2.94 3.64
N ALA A 233 -8.08 -2.50 3.55
CA ALA A 233 -8.72 -2.20 2.26
C ALA A 233 -7.99 -1.07 1.51
N ARG A 234 -7.57 0.00 2.19
CA ARG A 234 -6.73 1.08 1.61
C ARG A 234 -5.41 0.52 1.11
N ALA A 235 -4.65 -0.18 1.95
CA ALA A 235 -3.36 -0.76 1.58
C ALA A 235 -3.44 -1.72 0.37
N MET A 236 -4.51 -2.52 0.27
CA MET A 236 -4.71 -3.43 -0.86
C MET A 236 -5.12 -2.69 -2.15
N ASN A 237 -5.92 -1.63 -2.03
CA ASN A 237 -6.27 -0.76 -3.16
C ASN A 237 -5.06 0.01 -3.69
N ASP A 238 -4.14 0.43 -2.81
CA ASP A 238 -2.91 1.13 -3.22
C ASP A 238 -1.92 0.16 -3.89
N SER A 239 -1.85 -1.08 -3.39
CA SER A 239 -0.90 -2.09 -3.87
C SER A 239 -1.32 -2.70 -5.22
N LYS A 240 -2.48 -3.35 -5.29
CA LYS A 240 -2.81 -4.22 -6.42
C LYS A 240 -2.92 -3.51 -7.78
N PRO A 241 -3.52 -2.32 -7.91
CA PRO A 241 -3.56 -1.57 -9.17
C PRO A 241 -2.22 -0.90 -9.51
N GLY A 242 -1.49 -0.44 -8.49
CA GLY A 242 -0.25 0.33 -8.66
C GLY A 242 1.02 -0.51 -8.83
N THR A 243 0.96 -1.82 -8.60
CA THR A 243 2.10 -2.73 -8.63
C THR A 243 1.86 -3.86 -9.62
N PRO A 244 2.61 -3.94 -10.74
CA PRO A 244 2.47 -5.03 -11.70
C PRO A 244 3.04 -6.34 -11.12
N HIS A 245 2.16 -7.15 -10.54
CA HIS A 245 2.51 -8.42 -9.92
C HIS A 245 2.82 -9.50 -10.96
N ILE A 246 3.95 -10.20 -10.76
CA ILE A 246 4.20 -11.52 -11.36
C ILE A 246 4.16 -12.59 -10.27
N TYR A 247 3.83 -13.80 -10.66
CA TYR A 247 3.73 -14.95 -9.75
C TYR A 247 4.59 -16.07 -10.30
N VAL A 248 5.52 -16.56 -9.48
CA VAL A 248 6.39 -17.69 -9.81
C VAL A 248 6.23 -18.75 -8.73
N THR A 249 5.85 -19.97 -9.11
CA THR A 249 5.63 -21.10 -8.18
C THR A 249 6.68 -22.16 -8.39
N VAL A 250 7.17 -22.74 -7.29
CA VAL A 250 8.03 -23.93 -7.31
C VAL A 250 7.55 -24.96 -6.30
N GLU A 251 7.79 -26.22 -6.61
CA GLU A 251 7.62 -27.35 -5.68
C GLU A 251 8.93 -27.60 -4.92
N ILE A 252 8.83 -27.90 -3.63
CA ILE A 252 9.96 -28.17 -2.72
C ILE A 252 9.72 -29.50 -2.03
N ASP A 253 10.72 -30.39 -2.07
CA ASP A 253 10.71 -31.61 -1.26
C ASP A 253 11.11 -31.29 0.18
N MET A 254 10.14 -31.34 1.07
CA MET A 254 10.31 -30.99 2.49
C MET A 254 10.80 -32.16 3.35
N GLY A 255 10.99 -33.36 2.81
CA GLY A 255 11.32 -34.54 3.59
C GLY A 255 12.51 -34.36 4.52
N ALA A 256 13.64 -33.81 4.01
CA ALA A 256 14.81 -33.53 4.84
C ALA A 256 14.56 -32.41 5.88
N ALA A 257 13.82 -31.37 5.50
CA ALA A 257 13.45 -30.27 6.41
C ALA A 257 12.52 -30.76 7.54
N MET A 258 11.59 -31.65 7.24
CA MET A 258 10.71 -32.26 8.24
C MET A 258 11.48 -33.16 9.20
N GLN A 259 12.44 -33.96 8.71
CA GLN A 259 13.31 -34.76 9.56
C GLN A 259 14.17 -33.89 10.49
N LEU A 260 14.79 -32.83 9.98
CA LEU A 260 15.55 -31.87 10.81
C LEU A 260 14.64 -31.26 11.89
N ARG A 261 13.46 -30.79 11.50
CA ARG A 261 12.48 -30.20 12.43
C ARG A 261 12.11 -31.18 13.54
N HIS A 262 11.83 -32.47 13.22
CA HIS A 262 11.53 -33.50 14.21
C HIS A 262 12.72 -33.70 15.15
N SER A 263 13.92 -33.85 14.61
CA SER A 263 15.15 -34.04 15.41
C SER A 263 15.41 -32.89 16.39
N ILE A 264 15.22 -31.64 15.97
CA ILE A 264 15.39 -30.47 16.85
C ILE A 264 14.32 -30.47 17.94
N ASN A 265 13.05 -30.72 17.57
CA ASN A 265 11.93 -30.68 18.52
C ASN A 265 11.98 -31.85 19.54
N ASP A 266 12.42 -33.00 19.13
CA ASP A 266 12.51 -34.22 19.99
C ASP A 266 13.73 -34.17 20.92
N SER A 267 14.83 -33.54 20.46
CA SER A 267 16.04 -33.36 21.28
C SER A 267 15.88 -32.31 22.38
N GLY A 268 14.85 -31.44 22.30
CA GLY A 268 14.71 -30.30 23.21
C GLY A 268 15.81 -29.26 23.05
N ALA A 269 16.52 -29.23 21.91
CA ALA A 269 17.60 -28.28 21.64
C ALA A 269 17.14 -26.83 21.50
N ALA A 270 15.85 -26.59 21.33
CA ALA A 270 15.25 -25.27 21.30
C ALA A 270 14.17 -25.14 22.38
N ASP A 271 14.14 -24.00 23.10
CA ASP A 271 13.13 -23.71 24.13
C ASP A 271 11.70 -23.63 23.57
N THR A 272 11.59 -23.37 22.29
CA THR A 272 10.30 -23.29 21.57
C THR A 272 10.28 -24.32 20.45
N LYS A 273 9.17 -25.02 20.28
CA LYS A 273 8.99 -25.97 19.17
C LYS A 273 9.08 -25.25 17.83
N ILE A 274 9.95 -25.76 16.97
CA ILE A 274 10.14 -25.26 15.61
C ILE A 274 8.98 -25.69 14.72
N SER A 275 8.39 -24.76 14.01
CA SER A 275 7.37 -24.98 12.99
C SER A 275 7.97 -25.03 11.57
N VAL A 276 7.19 -25.49 10.61
CA VAL A 276 7.57 -25.41 9.18
C VAL A 276 7.77 -23.97 8.75
N ASN A 277 6.94 -23.06 9.26
CA ASN A 277 7.02 -21.64 8.96
C ASN A 277 8.37 -21.03 9.37
N ASP A 278 8.91 -21.43 10.54
CA ASP A 278 10.18 -20.91 11.04
C ASP A 278 11.37 -21.33 10.15
N LEU A 279 11.31 -22.56 9.63
CA LEU A 279 12.29 -23.05 8.63
C LEU A 279 12.20 -22.27 7.33
N VAL A 280 10.98 -21.99 6.85
CA VAL A 280 10.74 -21.21 5.63
C VAL A 280 11.22 -19.77 5.81
N VAL A 281 10.89 -19.12 6.93
CA VAL A 281 11.34 -17.75 7.24
C VAL A 281 12.86 -17.66 7.27
N LYS A 282 13.54 -18.61 7.93
CA LYS A 282 15.01 -18.67 7.94
C LYS A 282 15.61 -18.91 6.56
N ALA A 283 15.04 -19.82 5.79
CA ALA A 283 15.49 -20.12 4.43
C ALA A 283 15.27 -18.92 3.49
N ALA A 284 14.10 -18.26 3.58
CA ALA A 284 13.78 -17.06 2.81
C ALA A 284 14.77 -15.92 3.14
N ALA A 285 14.99 -15.66 4.43
CA ALA A 285 15.92 -14.62 4.87
C ALA A 285 17.37 -14.89 4.38
N LYS A 286 17.82 -16.13 4.45
CA LYS A 286 19.15 -16.53 3.96
C LYS A 286 19.25 -16.44 2.42
N ALA A 287 18.19 -16.77 1.68
CA ALA A 287 18.13 -16.59 0.23
C ALA A 287 18.17 -15.10 -0.16
N LEU A 288 17.49 -14.21 0.59
CA LEU A 288 17.47 -12.77 0.34
C LEU A 288 18.85 -12.12 0.39
N THR A 289 19.77 -12.60 1.23
CA THR A 289 21.16 -12.08 1.26
C THR A 289 21.91 -12.29 -0.05
N LYS A 290 21.54 -13.34 -0.82
CA LYS A 290 22.13 -13.61 -2.14
C LYS A 290 21.41 -12.90 -3.28
N PHE A 291 20.14 -12.52 -3.08
CA PHE A 291 19.29 -11.88 -4.06
C PHE A 291 18.77 -10.51 -3.57
N PRO A 292 19.66 -9.49 -3.43
CA PRO A 292 19.28 -8.19 -2.91
C PRO A 292 18.24 -7.44 -3.78
N ALA A 293 18.05 -7.83 -5.03
CA ALA A 293 16.98 -7.29 -5.87
C ALA A 293 15.58 -7.69 -5.35
N VAL A 294 15.45 -8.87 -4.73
CA VAL A 294 14.18 -9.32 -4.11
C VAL A 294 13.98 -8.65 -2.75
N ASN A 295 15.08 -8.22 -2.08
CA ASN A 295 15.05 -7.47 -0.81
C ASN A 295 15.16 -5.97 -1.07
N SER A 296 14.26 -5.43 -1.88
CA SER A 296 14.29 -4.02 -2.30
C SER A 296 12.87 -3.44 -2.38
N SER A 297 12.77 -2.15 -2.68
CA SER A 297 11.50 -1.44 -2.85
C SER A 297 11.53 -0.57 -4.10
N TYR A 298 10.40 -0.45 -4.78
CA TYR A 298 10.20 0.58 -5.79
C TYR A 298 9.98 1.92 -5.10
N ALA A 299 10.65 2.97 -5.55
CA ALA A 299 10.47 4.33 -5.06
C ALA A 299 10.54 5.34 -6.20
N VAL A 300 9.93 6.49 -5.99
CA VAL A 300 10.08 7.65 -6.87
C VAL A 300 10.87 8.71 -6.11
N GLY A 301 12.02 9.11 -6.65
CA GLY A 301 12.90 10.13 -6.06
C GLY A 301 12.28 11.53 -6.04
N GLY A 302 12.89 12.44 -5.31
CA GLY A 302 12.45 13.84 -5.22
C GLY A 302 12.48 14.60 -6.55
N ASP A 303 13.21 14.11 -7.55
CA ASP A 303 13.25 14.57 -8.94
C ASP A 303 12.16 13.92 -9.83
N ASN A 304 11.24 13.22 -9.23
CA ASN A 304 10.19 12.43 -9.88
C ASN A 304 10.70 11.29 -10.79
N GLN A 305 11.95 10.84 -10.57
CA GLN A 305 12.50 9.69 -11.31
C GLN A 305 12.24 8.38 -10.56
N PRO A 306 11.80 7.31 -11.28
CA PRO A 306 11.65 6.00 -10.69
C PRO A 306 13.01 5.40 -10.31
N GLY A 307 13.05 4.73 -9.17
CA GLY A 307 14.27 4.13 -8.64
C GLY A 307 13.99 2.88 -7.81
N VAL A 308 15.06 2.21 -7.40
CA VAL A 308 15.02 1.02 -6.56
C VAL A 308 15.83 1.27 -5.29
N VAL A 309 15.20 1.12 -4.14
CA VAL A 309 15.84 1.17 -2.83
C VAL A 309 16.23 -0.24 -2.43
N LYS A 310 17.52 -0.52 -2.32
CA LYS A 310 18.04 -1.79 -1.80
C LYS A 310 18.17 -1.71 -0.28
N HIS A 311 17.57 -2.67 0.41
CA HIS A 311 17.60 -2.72 1.87
C HIS A 311 18.86 -3.44 2.37
N PRO A 312 19.64 -2.85 3.28
CA PRO A 312 20.85 -3.50 3.84
C PRO A 312 20.49 -4.60 4.85
N ALA A 313 19.35 -4.49 5.51
CA ALA A 313 18.85 -5.47 6.48
C ALA A 313 17.81 -6.38 5.81
N VAL A 314 17.67 -7.60 6.32
CA VAL A 314 16.64 -8.56 5.91
C VAL A 314 15.60 -8.65 7.02
N ASN A 315 14.53 -7.89 6.87
CA ASN A 315 13.43 -7.82 7.83
C ASN A 315 12.21 -8.54 7.27
N VAL A 316 11.86 -9.66 7.84
CA VAL A 316 10.79 -10.52 7.32
C VAL A 316 9.52 -10.34 8.15
N SER A 317 8.47 -9.82 7.54
CA SER A 317 7.14 -9.83 8.16
C SER A 317 6.47 -11.19 7.98
N VAL A 318 5.78 -11.65 9.04
CA VAL A 318 5.08 -12.94 9.06
C VAL A 318 3.60 -12.70 9.31
N ALA A 319 2.76 -13.09 8.35
CA ALA A 319 1.33 -12.89 8.44
C ALA A 319 0.69 -13.73 9.56
N VAL A 320 -0.02 -13.07 10.47
CA VAL A 320 -0.76 -13.67 11.59
C VAL A 320 -2.23 -13.32 11.46
N ALA A 321 -3.08 -14.35 11.36
CA ALA A 321 -4.52 -14.18 11.29
C ALA A 321 -5.09 -13.80 12.67
N LEU A 322 -6.01 -12.82 12.68
CA LEU A 322 -6.83 -12.38 13.80
C LEU A 322 -8.31 -12.52 13.43
N GLU A 323 -9.21 -12.43 14.40
CA GLU A 323 -10.66 -12.48 14.13
C GLU A 323 -11.13 -11.40 13.16
N ASP A 324 -10.66 -10.16 13.34
CA ASP A 324 -11.05 -9.00 12.52
C ASP A 324 -10.17 -8.76 11.29
N GLY A 325 -9.15 -9.57 11.05
CA GLY A 325 -8.25 -9.35 9.93
C GLY A 325 -6.91 -10.07 10.02
N LEU A 326 -5.86 -9.38 9.58
CA LEU A 326 -4.51 -9.92 9.53
C LEU A 326 -3.52 -8.80 9.91
N ILE A 327 -2.52 -9.16 10.70
CA ILE A 327 -1.35 -8.31 10.95
C ILE A 327 -0.08 -9.08 10.56
N ALA A 328 1.01 -8.35 10.32
CA ALA A 328 2.26 -8.94 9.88
C ALA A 328 3.45 -8.43 10.71
N PRO A 329 3.65 -8.95 11.95
CA PRO A 329 4.80 -8.60 12.77
C PRO A 329 6.12 -8.91 12.06
N VAL A 330 7.15 -8.12 12.37
CA VAL A 330 8.43 -8.07 11.65
C VAL A 330 9.53 -8.70 12.47
N ILE A 331 10.17 -9.73 11.92
CA ILE A 331 11.42 -10.28 12.41
C ILE A 331 12.57 -9.49 11.79
N THR A 332 13.19 -8.63 12.56
CA THR A 332 14.34 -7.82 12.12
C THR A 332 15.59 -8.69 11.99
N ASP A 333 16.47 -8.39 11.00
CA ASP A 333 17.72 -9.12 10.76
C ASP A 333 17.55 -10.66 10.78
N ALA A 334 16.51 -11.16 10.12
CA ALA A 334 16.12 -12.57 10.15
C ALA A 334 17.21 -13.52 9.61
N ASP A 335 18.05 -13.02 8.70
CA ASP A 335 19.21 -13.73 8.16
C ASP A 335 20.26 -14.05 9.22
N LYS A 336 20.43 -13.19 10.24
CA LYS A 336 21.42 -13.32 11.32
C LYS A 336 20.92 -14.16 12.50
N LYS A 337 19.61 -14.36 12.64
CA LYS A 337 18.98 -15.06 13.75
C LYS A 337 19.00 -16.59 13.56
N SER A 338 19.11 -17.33 14.65
CA SER A 338 18.93 -18.77 14.64
C SER A 338 17.45 -19.15 14.39
N ILE A 339 17.19 -20.36 13.94
CA ILE A 339 15.81 -20.87 13.75
C ILE A 339 15.04 -20.83 15.08
N GLY A 340 15.69 -21.18 16.20
CA GLY A 340 15.10 -21.14 17.54
C GLY A 340 14.70 -19.74 17.97
N THR A 341 15.55 -18.73 17.70
CA THR A 341 15.26 -17.31 17.97
C THR A 341 14.05 -16.83 17.13
N ILE A 342 14.04 -17.16 15.84
CA ILE A 342 12.92 -16.83 14.94
C ILE A 342 11.61 -17.45 15.45
N ALA A 343 11.63 -18.74 15.84
CA ALA A 343 10.45 -19.43 16.37
C ALA A 343 9.92 -18.78 17.66
N ALA A 344 10.82 -18.40 18.57
CA ALA A 344 10.46 -17.75 19.81
C ALA A 344 9.83 -16.36 19.57
N GLU A 345 10.43 -15.54 18.70
CA GLU A 345 9.92 -14.23 18.35
C GLU A 345 8.56 -14.29 17.64
N ILE A 346 8.40 -15.20 16.66
CA ILE A 346 7.11 -15.38 15.97
C ILE A 346 6.02 -15.79 16.96
N LYS A 347 6.33 -16.73 17.87
CA LYS A 347 5.36 -17.21 18.87
C LYS A 347 4.96 -16.10 19.83
N ASP A 348 5.92 -15.33 20.35
CA ASP A 348 5.65 -14.21 21.27
C ASP A 348 4.80 -13.15 20.58
N MET A 349 5.23 -12.66 19.41
CA MET A 349 4.52 -11.61 18.69
C MET A 349 3.12 -12.06 18.25
N ALA A 350 2.96 -13.31 17.80
CA ALA A 350 1.65 -13.85 17.45
C ALA A 350 0.72 -13.98 18.67
N GLY A 351 1.26 -14.32 19.84
CA GLY A 351 0.52 -14.32 21.11
C GLY A 351 0.03 -12.92 21.49
N ARG A 352 0.95 -11.96 21.55
CA ARG A 352 0.63 -10.55 21.85
C ARG A 352 -0.30 -9.90 20.83
N ALA A 353 -0.20 -10.30 19.57
CA ALA A 353 -1.09 -9.83 18.51
C ALA A 353 -2.55 -10.24 18.75
N ARG A 354 -2.79 -11.50 19.13
CA ARG A 354 -4.14 -11.99 19.47
C ARG A 354 -4.72 -11.31 20.71
N GLU A 355 -3.86 -10.88 21.62
CA GLU A 355 -4.25 -10.11 22.81
C GLU A 355 -4.30 -8.59 22.56
N SER A 356 -4.14 -8.13 21.33
CA SER A 356 -4.07 -6.71 20.95
C SER A 356 -2.95 -5.93 21.66
N LYS A 357 -1.85 -6.62 22.04
CA LYS A 357 -0.69 -6.06 22.76
C LYS A 357 0.56 -5.89 21.88
N ILE A 358 0.43 -6.07 20.57
CA ILE A 358 1.54 -5.84 19.63
C ILE A 358 1.86 -4.34 19.57
N ARG A 359 3.14 -3.99 19.47
CA ARG A 359 3.57 -2.61 19.40
C ARG A 359 3.65 -2.15 17.94
N GLN A 360 3.39 -0.87 17.70
CA GLN A 360 3.41 -0.31 16.36
C GLN A 360 4.77 -0.50 15.64
N ASN A 361 5.88 -0.29 16.35
CA ASN A 361 7.23 -0.48 15.81
C ASN A 361 7.57 -1.94 15.43
N GLU A 362 6.79 -2.92 15.91
CA GLU A 362 6.94 -4.33 15.55
C GLU A 362 6.18 -4.69 14.26
N LEU A 363 5.42 -3.76 13.70
CA LEU A 363 4.66 -3.89 12.46
C LEU A 363 5.30 -3.12 11.30
N GLU A 364 6.38 -2.38 11.54
CA GLU A 364 7.02 -1.49 10.59
C GLU A 364 8.42 -1.96 10.19
N GLY A 365 8.92 -1.46 9.06
CA GLY A 365 10.29 -1.72 8.61
C GLY A 365 10.52 -3.09 7.97
N ALA A 366 9.46 -3.79 7.59
CA ALA A 366 9.57 -5.03 6.81
C ALA A 366 10.11 -4.77 5.41
N THR A 367 11.02 -5.62 4.94
CA THR A 367 11.58 -5.58 3.60
C THR A 367 11.09 -6.72 2.72
N PHE A 368 10.52 -7.76 3.34
CA PHE A 368 9.98 -8.93 2.69
C PHE A 368 8.85 -9.53 3.52
N GLN A 369 7.89 -10.20 2.91
CA GLN A 369 6.76 -10.82 3.60
C GLN A 369 6.70 -12.33 3.35
N VAL A 370 6.37 -13.09 4.42
CA VAL A 370 6.00 -14.50 4.34
C VAL A 370 4.56 -14.66 4.83
N THR A 371 3.72 -15.25 4.01
CA THR A 371 2.34 -15.56 4.33
C THR A 371 2.09 -17.05 4.15
N ASN A 372 1.55 -17.72 5.18
CA ASN A 372 1.40 -19.17 5.22
C ASN A 372 -0.07 -19.55 5.42
N LEU A 373 -0.63 -20.28 4.47
CA LEU A 373 -1.97 -20.86 4.52
C LEU A 373 -1.95 -22.40 4.53
N GLY A 374 -0.77 -23.00 4.70
CA GLY A 374 -0.60 -24.45 4.72
C GLY A 374 -1.41 -25.15 5.81
N MET A 375 -1.64 -24.49 6.95
CA MET A 375 -2.47 -25.01 8.05
C MET A 375 -3.94 -25.23 7.66
N TYR A 376 -4.39 -24.55 6.60
CA TYR A 376 -5.75 -24.70 6.06
C TYR A 376 -5.82 -25.67 4.88
N GLY A 377 -4.72 -26.37 4.57
CA GLY A 377 -4.65 -27.31 3.45
C GLY A 377 -4.56 -26.66 2.07
N VAL A 378 -4.30 -25.36 2.00
CA VAL A 378 -4.15 -24.62 0.73
C VAL A 378 -2.89 -25.13 0.03
N VAL A 379 -3.04 -25.55 -1.23
CA VAL A 379 -1.94 -26.14 -2.02
C VAL A 379 -0.99 -25.05 -2.51
N GLU A 380 -1.54 -24.02 -3.12
CA GLU A 380 -0.80 -22.83 -3.58
C GLU A 380 -1.74 -21.63 -3.67
N PHE A 381 -1.20 -20.44 -3.57
CA PHE A 381 -1.92 -19.18 -3.76
C PHE A 381 -0.96 -18.05 -4.07
N GLY A 382 -1.46 -16.97 -4.68
CA GLY A 382 -0.71 -15.73 -4.87
C GLY A 382 -1.08 -14.72 -3.80
N SER A 383 -0.09 -14.15 -3.12
CA SER A 383 -0.30 -13.06 -2.16
C SER A 383 -0.29 -11.69 -2.85
N ILE A 384 -0.96 -10.70 -2.25
CA ILE A 384 -0.81 -9.30 -2.62
C ILE A 384 0.42 -8.75 -1.90
N ILE A 385 1.26 -8.01 -2.63
CA ILE A 385 2.47 -7.40 -2.06
C ILE A 385 2.06 -6.25 -1.14
N THR A 386 2.64 -6.20 0.05
CA THR A 386 2.45 -5.05 0.97
C THR A 386 3.47 -3.97 0.63
N VAL A 387 3.07 -2.92 -0.08
CA VAL A 387 3.94 -1.79 -0.42
C VAL A 387 4.50 -1.15 0.87
N PRO A 388 5.77 -0.75 0.91
CA PRO A 388 6.72 -0.57 -0.19
C PRO A 388 7.57 -1.81 -0.54
N GLN A 389 7.34 -2.98 0.05
CA GLN A 389 8.06 -4.21 -0.29
C GLN A 389 7.87 -4.55 -1.77
N SER A 390 8.86 -5.18 -2.40
CA SER A 390 8.76 -5.62 -3.80
C SER A 390 8.44 -7.10 -3.97
N ALA A 391 8.36 -7.86 -2.88
CA ALA A 391 8.03 -9.27 -2.98
C ALA A 391 7.36 -9.82 -1.70
N SER A 392 6.54 -10.88 -1.89
CA SER A 392 5.88 -11.64 -0.84
C SER A 392 5.86 -13.12 -1.18
N LEU A 393 6.25 -13.98 -0.24
CA LEU A 393 6.29 -15.43 -0.38
C LEU A 393 5.03 -16.05 0.23
N ALA A 394 4.22 -16.66 -0.61
CA ALA A 394 3.05 -17.45 -0.22
C ALA A 394 3.48 -18.91 -0.03
N VAL A 395 3.12 -19.49 1.13
CA VAL A 395 3.53 -20.84 1.54
C VAL A 395 2.30 -21.73 1.62
N GLY A 396 2.29 -22.81 0.83
CA GLY A 396 1.25 -23.82 0.83
C GLY A 396 1.45 -24.91 1.88
N ALA A 397 0.54 -25.88 1.88
CA ALA A 397 0.59 -27.04 2.77
C ALA A 397 1.72 -28.00 2.36
N VAL A 398 2.40 -28.60 3.35
CA VAL A 398 3.21 -29.79 3.14
C VAL A 398 2.27 -30.97 2.99
N ARG A 399 2.33 -31.65 1.83
CA ARG A 399 1.42 -32.75 1.48
C ARG A 399 2.21 -34.01 1.16
N GLN A 400 1.68 -35.17 1.57
CA GLN A 400 2.18 -36.46 1.11
C GLN A 400 1.61 -36.74 -0.27
N VAL A 401 2.50 -36.87 -1.25
CA VAL A 401 2.14 -37.13 -2.65
C VAL A 401 3.06 -38.22 -3.23
N PRO A 402 2.61 -38.98 -4.25
CA PRO A 402 3.47 -39.88 -4.97
C PRO A 402 4.52 -39.06 -5.79
N VAL A 403 5.79 -39.38 -5.58
CA VAL A 403 6.91 -38.79 -6.30
C VAL A 403 7.76 -39.89 -6.93
N VAL A 404 8.48 -39.59 -8.01
CA VAL A 404 9.44 -40.49 -8.60
C VAL A 404 10.82 -40.22 -8.00
N ARG A 405 11.38 -41.25 -7.29
CA ARG A 405 12.75 -41.22 -6.77
C ARG A 405 13.53 -42.43 -7.33
N ASN A 406 14.64 -42.15 -7.99
CA ASN A 406 15.48 -43.18 -8.61
C ASN A 406 14.73 -44.15 -9.57
N GLY A 407 13.69 -43.64 -10.25
CA GLY A 407 12.86 -44.42 -11.17
C GLY A 407 11.70 -45.19 -10.52
N GLU A 408 11.56 -45.12 -9.21
CA GLU A 408 10.47 -45.77 -8.45
C GLU A 408 9.50 -44.75 -7.89
N ILE A 409 8.24 -45.16 -7.71
CA ILE A 409 7.22 -44.34 -7.04
C ILE A 409 7.42 -44.46 -5.53
N ALA A 410 7.61 -43.30 -4.88
CA ALA A 410 7.73 -43.18 -3.44
C ALA A 410 6.76 -42.14 -2.89
N VAL A 411 6.52 -42.13 -1.59
CA VAL A 411 5.79 -41.06 -0.92
C VAL A 411 6.77 -39.92 -0.63
N GLY A 412 6.48 -38.72 -1.15
CA GLY A 412 7.23 -37.50 -0.87
C GLY A 412 6.40 -36.48 -0.07
N GLU A 413 7.07 -35.67 0.71
CA GLU A 413 6.48 -34.52 1.43
C GLU A 413 6.74 -33.27 0.62
N ILE A 414 5.75 -32.86 -0.16
CA ILE A 414 5.88 -31.75 -1.14
C ILE A 414 5.14 -30.51 -0.65
N MET A 415 5.77 -29.36 -0.80
CA MET A 415 5.21 -28.05 -0.50
C MET A 415 5.38 -27.14 -1.70
N ASN A 416 4.29 -26.45 -2.10
CA ASN A 416 4.36 -25.39 -3.09
C ASN A 416 4.60 -24.06 -2.39
N VAL A 417 5.47 -23.24 -2.99
CA VAL A 417 5.65 -21.86 -2.60
C VAL A 417 5.53 -20.97 -3.84
N THR A 418 4.85 -19.84 -3.68
CA THR A 418 4.66 -18.87 -4.75
C THR A 418 5.24 -17.52 -4.34
N LEU A 419 6.17 -17.00 -5.11
CA LEU A 419 6.67 -15.65 -4.96
C LEU A 419 5.79 -14.71 -5.80
N SER A 420 5.14 -13.76 -5.13
CA SER A 420 4.55 -12.59 -5.78
C SER A 420 5.61 -11.50 -5.80
N ALA A 421 5.93 -10.94 -6.96
CA ALA A 421 6.97 -9.94 -7.10
C ALA A 421 6.51 -8.74 -7.96
N ASP A 422 6.99 -7.55 -7.61
CA ASP A 422 6.79 -6.31 -8.37
C ASP A 422 7.70 -6.32 -9.61
N HIS A 423 7.10 -6.47 -10.79
CA HIS A 423 7.85 -6.58 -12.04
C HIS A 423 8.58 -5.30 -12.45
N ARG A 424 8.40 -4.20 -11.75
CA ARG A 424 9.22 -2.98 -11.93
C ARG A 424 10.60 -3.12 -11.30
N VAL A 425 10.76 -4.04 -10.35
CA VAL A 425 11.98 -4.21 -9.54
C VAL A 425 12.57 -5.61 -9.69
N VAL A 426 11.72 -6.64 -9.75
CA VAL A 426 12.09 -8.04 -9.79
C VAL A 426 11.54 -8.67 -11.07
N ASP A 427 12.40 -9.09 -11.96
CA ASP A 427 12.02 -9.85 -13.15
C ASP A 427 11.85 -11.35 -12.88
N GLY A 428 11.24 -12.07 -13.83
CA GLY A 428 10.95 -13.50 -13.69
C GLY A 428 12.19 -14.36 -13.51
N ALA A 429 13.33 -14.00 -14.09
CA ALA A 429 14.57 -14.76 -13.96
C ALA A 429 15.16 -14.64 -12.56
N VAL A 430 15.18 -13.43 -11.99
CA VAL A 430 15.62 -13.18 -10.61
C VAL A 430 14.70 -13.86 -9.61
N ALA A 431 13.37 -13.79 -9.82
CA ALA A 431 12.38 -14.50 -9.00
C ALA A 431 12.61 -16.02 -8.99
N ALA A 432 12.83 -16.61 -10.18
CA ALA A 432 13.08 -18.05 -10.31
C ALA A 432 14.41 -18.47 -9.66
N GLN A 433 15.49 -17.67 -9.80
CA GLN A 433 16.77 -17.95 -9.16
C GLN A 433 16.69 -17.85 -7.63
N TYR A 434 15.97 -16.85 -7.10
CA TYR A 434 15.69 -16.75 -5.66
C TYR A 434 14.94 -17.98 -5.15
N LEU A 435 13.90 -18.43 -5.85
CA LEU A 435 13.14 -19.62 -5.47
C LEU A 435 13.96 -20.91 -5.60
N ALA A 436 14.86 -21.00 -6.56
CA ALA A 436 15.78 -22.12 -6.68
C ALA A 436 16.76 -22.20 -5.48
N GLU A 437 17.26 -21.06 -5.00
CA GLU A 437 18.09 -21.01 -3.79
C GLU A 437 17.26 -21.35 -2.54
N LEU A 438 16.06 -20.80 -2.40
CA LEU A 438 15.13 -21.15 -1.32
C LEU A 438 14.86 -22.65 -1.27
N ARG A 439 14.53 -23.26 -2.42
CA ARG A 439 14.33 -24.68 -2.58
C ARG A 439 15.56 -25.47 -2.12
N LYS A 440 16.74 -25.11 -2.61
CA LYS A 440 18.02 -25.74 -2.22
C LYS A 440 18.25 -25.71 -0.72
N LEU A 441 17.95 -24.56 -0.05
CA LEU A 441 18.10 -24.41 1.39
C LEU A 441 17.15 -25.29 2.18
N LEU A 442 15.91 -25.48 1.71
CA LEU A 442 14.91 -26.32 2.36
C LEU A 442 15.11 -27.81 2.07
N GLU A 443 15.58 -28.18 0.88
CA GLU A 443 15.92 -29.56 0.52
C GLU A 443 17.25 -30.03 1.16
N ALA A 444 18.15 -29.09 1.53
CA ALA A 444 19.41 -29.36 2.26
C ALA A 444 19.47 -28.53 3.55
N PRO A 445 18.58 -28.78 4.53
CA PRO A 445 18.29 -27.86 5.63
C PRO A 445 19.42 -27.72 6.68
N MET A 446 20.41 -28.62 6.68
CA MET A 446 21.61 -28.45 7.52
C MET A 446 22.33 -27.13 7.26
N SER A 447 22.21 -26.61 6.02
CA SER A 447 22.76 -25.31 5.65
C SER A 447 22.08 -24.13 6.37
N LEU A 448 20.90 -24.31 6.96
CA LEU A 448 20.20 -23.29 7.73
C LEU A 448 20.76 -23.09 9.14
N LEU A 449 21.54 -24.06 9.62
CA LEU A 449 22.14 -24.07 10.98
C LEU A 449 23.50 -23.34 11.03
N VAL A 450 24.09 -23.07 9.87
CA VAL A 450 25.46 -22.46 9.74
C VAL A 450 25.38 -20.99 9.38
#